data_015c0eea903b7c861cbbeed4dc2d607a
#
_entry.id   015c0eea903b7c861cbbeed4dc2d607a
#
_cell.length_a   1.000
_cell.length_b   1.000
_cell.length_c   1.000
_cell.angle_alpha   90.00
_cell.angle_beta   90.00
_cell.angle_gamma   90.00
#
_symmetry.space_group_name_H-M   'P 1'
#
loop_
_entity.id
_entity.type
_entity.pdbx_description
1 polymer ?
#
loop_
_entity_poly.entity_id
_entity_poly.type
_entity_poly.pdbx_seq_one_letter_code
_entity_poly.pdbx_strand_id
1 'polypeptide(L)'
;MQVKDAMTPNVELASPTQTIRQAALLMGKLDCGALPVPDKDSLVGMITDRDIAIRAIAAGRGPKTLVREVMSPEVLYCFEDQELDEVAENLADIKVRRLPVMNREKRLVGILSLGDMAVANGPEPAADALCAISERGGEHSQSTEH
;
A
#
# COMPACT_ATOMS: atom_id res chain seq x y z
N MET A 1 2.62 21.61 0.57
CA MET A 1 1.45 20.73 0.54
C MET A 1 1.71 19.51 1.43
N GLN A 2 0.80 19.24 2.32
CA GLN A 2 0.92 18.11 3.23
C GLN A 2 0.29 16.85 2.63
N VAL A 3 0.66 15.71 3.16
CA VAL A 3 0.14 14.41 2.73
C VAL A 3 -1.39 14.37 2.77
N LYS A 4 -2.01 14.93 3.82
CA LYS A 4 -3.47 14.96 3.95
C LYS A 4 -4.19 15.65 2.80
N ASP A 5 -3.51 16.56 2.10
CA ASP A 5 -4.10 17.28 0.96
C ASP A 5 -4.15 16.44 -0.31
N ALA A 6 -3.35 15.39 -0.38
CA ALA A 6 -3.21 14.53 -1.56
C ALA A 6 -3.75 13.10 -1.36
N MET A 7 -3.82 12.63 -0.12
CA MET A 7 -4.21 11.24 0.19
C MET A 7 -5.67 10.96 -0.16
N THR A 8 -5.98 9.67 -0.31
CA THR A 8 -7.36 9.18 -0.35
C THR A 8 -7.81 8.91 1.09
N PRO A 9 -8.80 9.65 1.60
CA PRO A 9 -9.32 9.43 2.96
C PRO A 9 -10.34 8.30 3.01
N ASN A 10 -10.79 7.97 4.21
CA ASN A 10 -11.86 6.98 4.45
C ASN A 10 -11.56 5.62 3.83
N VAL A 11 -10.38 5.11 4.09
CA VAL A 11 -9.88 3.88 3.52
C VAL A 11 -10.63 2.68 4.07
N GLU A 12 -11.10 1.81 3.18
CA GLU A 12 -11.63 0.52 3.59
C GLU A 12 -10.49 -0.41 4.01
N LEU A 13 -10.77 -1.25 4.97
CA LEU A 13 -9.78 -2.09 5.63
C LEU A 13 -10.07 -3.56 5.39
N ALA A 14 -9.02 -4.38 5.29
CA ALA A 14 -9.14 -5.82 5.34
C ALA A 14 -8.89 -6.28 6.78
N SER A 15 -9.53 -7.38 7.17
CA SER A 15 -9.24 -8.01 8.45
C SER A 15 -8.23 -9.15 8.25
N PRO A 16 -7.29 -9.38 9.18
CA PRO A 16 -6.36 -10.49 9.07
C PRO A 16 -7.04 -11.86 9.03
N THR A 17 -8.24 -11.97 9.55
CA THR A 17 -9.02 -13.22 9.57
C THR A 17 -10.01 -13.35 8.44
N GLN A 18 -10.13 -12.34 7.58
CA GLN A 18 -10.91 -12.46 6.35
C GLN A 18 -10.18 -13.38 5.37
N THR A 19 -10.94 -13.95 4.43
CA THR A 19 -10.36 -14.72 3.33
C THR A 19 -9.82 -13.78 2.24
N ILE A 20 -8.88 -14.28 1.46
CA ILE A 20 -8.38 -13.52 0.32
C ILE A 20 -9.46 -13.27 -0.73
N ARG A 21 -10.46 -14.16 -0.82
CA ARG A 21 -11.61 -13.95 -1.69
C ARG A 21 -12.40 -12.72 -1.25
N GLN A 22 -12.65 -12.57 0.04
CA GLN A 22 -13.34 -11.40 0.58
C GLN A 22 -12.55 -10.11 0.32
N ALA A 23 -11.24 -10.16 0.52
CA ALA A 23 -10.37 -9.02 0.21
C ALA A 23 -10.40 -8.67 -1.28
N ALA A 24 -10.32 -9.67 -2.16
CA ALA A 24 -10.39 -9.46 -3.61
C ALA A 24 -11.73 -8.87 -4.05
N LEU A 25 -12.83 -9.33 -3.47
CA LEU A 25 -14.16 -8.78 -3.74
C LEU A 25 -14.23 -7.30 -3.34
N LEU A 26 -13.67 -6.96 -2.20
CA LEU A 26 -13.61 -5.57 -1.74
C LEU A 26 -12.75 -4.70 -2.65
N MET A 27 -11.60 -5.19 -3.08
CA MET A 27 -10.74 -4.50 -4.04
C MET A 27 -11.47 -4.23 -5.35
N GLY A 28 -12.21 -5.22 -5.86
CA GLY A 28 -13.00 -5.05 -7.07
C GLY A 28 -14.11 -4.03 -6.93
N LYS A 29 -14.81 -4.05 -5.79
CA LYS A 29 -15.88 -3.10 -5.50
C LYS A 29 -15.38 -1.67 -5.39
N LEU A 30 -14.20 -1.47 -4.79
CA LEU A 30 -13.61 -0.16 -4.55
C LEU A 30 -12.69 0.31 -5.68
N ASP A 31 -12.43 -0.55 -6.65
CA ASP A 31 -11.47 -0.30 -7.73
C ASP A 31 -10.09 0.10 -7.17
N CYS A 32 -9.61 -0.68 -6.21
CA CYS A 32 -8.30 -0.48 -5.62
C CYS A 32 -7.51 -1.78 -5.59
N GLY A 33 -6.18 -1.68 -5.56
CA GLY A 33 -5.30 -2.83 -5.57
C GLY A 33 -4.59 -3.10 -4.25
N ALA A 34 -4.93 -2.36 -3.20
CA ALA A 34 -4.28 -2.51 -1.90
C ALA A 34 -5.23 -2.14 -0.77
N LEU A 35 -5.18 -2.91 0.31
CA LEU A 35 -5.96 -2.67 1.52
C LEU A 35 -5.06 -2.76 2.74
N PRO A 36 -5.11 -1.78 3.65
CA PRO A 36 -4.45 -1.90 4.95
C PRO A 36 -5.09 -3.01 5.79
N VAL A 37 -4.29 -3.67 6.57
CA VAL A 37 -4.74 -4.77 7.45
C VAL A 37 -4.44 -4.39 8.89
N PRO A 38 -5.43 -3.89 9.64
CA PRO A 38 -5.28 -3.64 11.06
C PRO A 38 -5.59 -4.87 11.89
N ASP A 39 -4.98 -4.94 13.07
CA ASP A 39 -5.38 -5.86 14.12
C ASP A 39 -5.53 -5.03 15.39
N LYS A 40 -6.74 -4.92 15.91
CA LYS A 40 -7.09 -4.00 16.98
C LYS A 40 -6.78 -2.56 16.55
N ASP A 41 -5.95 -1.83 17.29
CA ASP A 41 -5.58 -0.46 16.98
C ASP A 41 -4.25 -0.34 16.22
N SER A 42 -3.65 -1.48 15.86
CA SER A 42 -2.35 -1.51 15.19
C SER A 42 -2.49 -1.91 13.73
N LEU A 43 -1.72 -1.27 12.88
CA LEU A 43 -1.61 -1.66 11.48
C LEU A 43 -0.58 -2.80 11.40
N VAL A 44 -1.01 -4.00 10.99
CA VAL A 44 -0.16 -5.20 11.00
C VAL A 44 0.31 -5.63 9.63
N GLY A 45 -0.23 -5.05 8.56
CA GLY A 45 0.20 -5.40 7.22
C GLY A 45 -0.57 -4.65 6.15
N MET A 46 -0.22 -4.97 4.90
CA MET A 46 -0.94 -4.56 3.71
C MET A 46 -1.20 -5.80 2.88
N ILE A 47 -2.36 -5.87 2.26
CA ILE A 47 -2.63 -6.89 1.25
C ILE A 47 -2.91 -6.24 -0.09
N THR A 48 -2.26 -6.76 -1.14
CA THR A 48 -2.42 -6.25 -2.49
C THR A 48 -2.98 -7.33 -3.41
N ASP A 49 -3.51 -6.92 -4.54
CA ASP A 49 -3.94 -7.83 -5.61
C ASP A 49 -2.76 -8.71 -6.07
N ARG A 50 -1.56 -8.15 -6.12
CA ARG A 50 -0.37 -8.91 -6.47
C ARG A 50 -0.03 -9.96 -5.40
N ASP A 51 -0.19 -9.67 -4.11
CA ASP A 51 -0.02 -10.65 -3.03
C ASP A 51 -0.95 -11.84 -3.23
N ILE A 52 -2.20 -11.57 -3.57
CA ILE A 52 -3.19 -12.62 -3.82
C ILE A 52 -2.78 -13.48 -5.01
N ALA A 53 -2.35 -12.85 -6.11
CA ALA A 53 -1.95 -13.60 -7.30
C ALA A 53 -0.68 -14.43 -7.08
N ILE A 54 0.35 -13.84 -6.48
CA ILE A 54 1.68 -14.45 -6.41
C ILE A 54 1.86 -15.31 -5.16
N ARG A 55 1.42 -14.82 -4.00
CA ARG A 55 1.62 -15.52 -2.73
C ARG A 55 0.53 -16.54 -2.42
N ALA A 56 -0.62 -16.40 -3.07
CA ALA A 56 -1.72 -17.35 -2.87
C ALA A 56 -1.92 -18.23 -4.10
N ILE A 57 -2.41 -17.69 -5.19
CA ILE A 57 -2.78 -18.48 -6.37
C ILE A 57 -1.57 -19.19 -6.96
N ALA A 58 -0.46 -18.50 -7.19
CA ALA A 58 0.74 -19.11 -7.75
C ALA A 58 1.36 -20.15 -6.82
N ALA A 59 1.14 -20.03 -5.51
CA ALA A 59 1.62 -20.98 -4.50
C ALA A 59 0.65 -22.15 -4.28
N GLY A 60 -0.45 -22.22 -5.02
CA GLY A 60 -1.43 -23.30 -4.92
C GLY A 60 -2.44 -23.13 -3.78
N ARG A 61 -2.54 -21.96 -3.20
CA ARG A 61 -3.49 -21.68 -2.13
C ARG A 61 -4.85 -21.29 -2.71
N GLY A 62 -5.91 -21.71 -2.06
CA GLY A 62 -7.26 -21.48 -2.50
C GLY A 62 -7.88 -20.19 -1.95
N PRO A 63 -9.15 -19.89 -2.35
CA PRO A 63 -9.83 -18.64 -1.99
C PRO A 63 -10.15 -18.52 -0.50
N LYS A 64 -10.12 -19.61 0.25
CA LYS A 64 -10.37 -19.59 1.70
C LYS A 64 -9.12 -19.29 2.53
N THR A 65 -7.98 -19.08 1.90
CA THR A 65 -6.74 -18.66 2.57
C THR A 65 -6.98 -17.33 3.27
N LEU A 66 -6.47 -17.19 4.49
CA LEU A 66 -6.67 -15.97 5.25
C LEU A 66 -5.73 -14.86 4.81
N VAL A 67 -6.20 -13.63 4.89
CA VAL A 67 -5.43 -12.43 4.56
C VAL A 67 -4.07 -12.42 5.27
N ARG A 68 -4.06 -12.76 6.58
CA ARG A 68 -2.81 -12.77 7.36
C ARG A 68 -1.74 -13.73 6.84
N GLU A 69 -2.13 -14.72 6.07
CA GLU A 69 -1.19 -15.72 5.53
C GLU A 69 -0.47 -15.25 4.27
N VAL A 70 -1.00 -14.23 3.60
CA VAL A 70 -0.44 -13.75 2.33
C VAL A 70 -0.12 -12.27 2.32
N MET A 71 -0.57 -11.51 3.31
CA MET A 71 -0.28 -10.09 3.41
C MET A 71 1.22 -9.82 3.60
N SER A 72 1.66 -8.62 3.24
CA SER A 72 2.98 -8.15 3.58
C SER A 72 2.97 -7.66 5.03
N PRO A 73 3.79 -8.24 5.93
CA PRO A 73 3.81 -7.85 7.34
C PRO A 73 4.62 -6.59 7.61
N GLU A 74 5.43 -6.15 6.67
CA GLU A 74 6.17 -4.91 6.82
C GLU A 74 5.24 -3.74 6.63
N VAL A 75 5.08 -2.94 7.67
CA VAL A 75 4.20 -1.79 7.63
C VAL A 75 5.04 -0.53 7.59
N LEU A 76 5.23 -0.01 6.39
CA LEU A 76 5.79 1.31 6.16
C LEU A 76 4.61 2.27 6.06
N TYR A 77 4.72 3.43 6.69
CA TYR A 77 3.64 4.42 6.69
C TYR A 77 4.21 5.84 6.75
N CYS A 78 3.37 6.81 6.44
CA CYS A 78 3.70 8.22 6.63
C CYS A 78 2.62 8.89 7.49
N PHE A 79 2.91 10.12 7.91
CA PHE A 79 1.96 10.91 8.69
C PHE A 79 1.25 11.92 7.80
N GLU A 80 0.00 12.22 8.12
CA GLU A 80 -0.82 13.14 7.34
C GLU A 80 -0.27 14.57 7.29
N ASP A 81 0.50 14.96 8.28
CA ASP A 81 1.07 16.31 8.41
C ASP A 81 2.49 16.44 7.84
N GLN A 82 3.05 15.37 7.28
CA GLN A 82 4.35 15.45 6.59
C GLN A 82 4.21 16.22 5.27
N GLU A 83 5.30 16.82 4.85
CA GLU A 83 5.34 17.45 3.53
C GLU A 83 5.35 16.38 2.44
N LEU A 84 4.57 16.62 1.40
CA LEU A 84 4.41 15.67 0.31
C LEU A 84 5.74 15.36 -0.40
N ASP A 85 6.58 16.39 -0.58
CA ASP A 85 7.89 16.21 -1.21
C ASP A 85 8.81 15.27 -0.42
N GLU A 86 8.77 15.38 0.91
CA GLU A 86 9.53 14.50 1.80
C GLU A 86 9.11 13.05 1.65
N VAL A 87 7.79 12.81 1.60
CA VAL A 87 7.26 11.47 1.44
C VAL A 87 7.56 10.92 0.04
N ALA A 88 7.54 11.76 -0.98
CA ALA A 88 7.91 11.36 -2.34
C ALA A 88 9.36 10.85 -2.40
N GLU A 89 10.28 11.53 -1.72
CA GLU A 89 11.67 11.08 -1.61
C GLU A 89 11.76 9.73 -0.89
N ASN A 90 11.01 9.57 0.20
CA ASN A 90 10.97 8.30 0.94
C ASN A 90 10.40 7.16 0.10
N LEU A 91 9.37 7.40 -0.71
CA LEU A 91 8.83 6.40 -1.62
C LEU A 91 9.88 5.95 -2.64
N ALA A 92 10.66 6.88 -3.17
CA ALA A 92 11.74 6.55 -4.09
C ALA A 92 12.81 5.66 -3.42
N ASP A 93 13.16 5.98 -2.17
CA ASP A 93 14.18 5.25 -1.42
C ASP A 93 13.73 3.82 -1.06
N ILE A 94 12.48 3.67 -0.62
CA ILE A 94 11.96 2.37 -0.17
C ILE A 94 11.28 1.57 -1.27
N LYS A 95 11.11 2.17 -2.46
CA LYS A 95 10.58 1.51 -3.66
C LYS A 95 9.18 0.91 -3.50
N VAL A 96 8.30 1.60 -2.78
CA VAL A 96 6.89 1.23 -2.67
C VAL A 96 6.03 2.24 -3.40
N ARG A 97 4.86 1.81 -3.87
CA ARG A 97 3.96 2.65 -4.67
C ARG A 97 2.81 3.25 -3.87
N ARG A 98 2.57 2.75 -2.69
CA ARG A 98 1.49 3.19 -1.80
C ARG A 98 1.95 3.15 -0.37
N LEU A 99 1.50 4.11 0.41
CA LEU A 99 1.76 4.15 1.85
C LEU A 99 0.46 4.38 2.60
N PRO A 100 0.20 3.62 3.66
CA PRO A 100 -0.81 4.01 4.63
C PRO A 100 -0.44 5.34 5.27
N VAL A 101 -1.45 6.16 5.52
CA VAL A 101 -1.28 7.46 6.16
C VAL A 101 -1.89 7.41 7.55
N MET A 102 -1.08 7.76 8.53
CA MET A 102 -1.46 7.76 9.95
C MET A 102 -1.55 9.21 10.46
N ASN A 103 -2.37 9.42 11.48
CA ASN A 103 -2.29 10.65 12.25
C ASN A 103 -1.28 10.49 13.39
N ARG A 104 -1.05 11.57 14.14
CA ARG A 104 -0.08 11.54 15.26
C ARG A 104 -0.55 10.68 16.44
N GLU A 105 -1.80 10.29 16.45
CA GLU A 105 -2.35 9.33 17.41
C GLU A 105 -2.20 7.87 16.91
N LYS A 106 -1.50 7.68 15.79
CA LYS A 106 -1.25 6.39 15.15
C LYS A 106 -2.52 5.67 14.68
N ARG A 107 -3.50 6.46 14.24
CA ARG A 107 -4.71 5.94 13.60
C ARG A 107 -4.58 6.09 12.10
N LEU A 108 -5.05 5.09 11.37
CA LEU A 108 -5.06 5.13 9.91
C LEU A 108 -6.11 6.15 9.44
N VAL A 109 -5.68 7.11 8.61
CA VAL A 109 -6.54 8.17 8.10
C VAL A 109 -6.64 8.19 6.58
N GLY A 110 -5.77 7.48 5.87
CA GLY A 110 -5.81 7.47 4.42
C GLY A 110 -4.76 6.57 3.80
N ILE A 111 -4.71 6.62 2.47
CA ILE A 111 -3.66 6.00 1.66
C ILE A 111 -3.11 7.03 0.67
N LEU A 112 -1.81 7.05 0.52
CA LEU A 112 -1.11 7.89 -0.45
C LEU A 112 -0.49 7.02 -1.52
N SER A 113 -0.76 7.31 -2.79
CA SER A 113 -0.16 6.62 -3.93
C SER A 113 0.66 7.56 -4.79
N LEU A 114 1.48 7.00 -5.68
CA LEU A 114 2.17 7.78 -6.70
C LEU A 114 1.19 8.57 -7.56
N GLY A 115 0.05 7.96 -7.90
CA GLY A 115 -0.99 8.65 -8.66
C GLY A 115 -1.53 9.88 -7.95
N ASP A 116 -1.77 9.75 -6.63
CA ASP A 116 -2.23 10.88 -5.82
C ASP A 116 -1.22 12.03 -5.83
N MET A 117 0.06 11.72 -5.72
CA MET A 117 1.12 12.72 -5.76
C MET A 117 1.22 13.41 -7.13
N ALA A 118 1.07 12.66 -8.20
CA ALA A 118 1.11 13.20 -9.56
C ALA A 118 -0.04 14.18 -9.81
N VAL A 119 -1.24 13.86 -9.32
CA VAL A 119 -2.41 14.72 -9.46
C VAL A 119 -2.27 16.01 -8.62
N ALA A 120 -1.77 15.87 -7.40
CA ALA A 120 -1.75 16.96 -6.44
C ALA A 120 -0.56 17.92 -6.62
N ASN A 121 0.62 17.40 -6.92
CA ASN A 121 1.88 18.14 -6.88
C ASN A 121 2.61 18.19 -8.22
N GLY A 122 1.97 17.77 -9.29
CA GLY A 122 2.56 17.71 -10.61
C GLY A 122 3.37 16.43 -10.84
N PRO A 123 3.78 16.18 -12.09
CA PRO A 123 4.35 14.89 -12.48
C PRO A 123 5.80 14.66 -12.05
N GLU A 124 6.57 15.72 -11.80
CA GLU A 124 8.01 15.60 -11.58
C GLU A 124 8.40 14.75 -10.37
N PRO A 125 7.92 15.04 -9.15
CA PRO A 125 8.26 14.20 -7.99
C PRO A 125 7.75 12.76 -8.12
N ALA A 126 6.58 12.58 -8.70
CA ALA A 126 6.00 11.26 -8.93
C ALA A 126 6.80 10.49 -9.99
N ALA A 127 7.27 11.16 -11.03
CA ALA A 127 8.09 10.54 -12.07
C ALA A 127 9.43 10.06 -11.51
N ASP A 128 10.07 10.86 -10.68
CA ASP A 128 11.33 10.47 -10.03
C ASP A 128 11.14 9.25 -9.13
N ALA A 129 10.08 9.25 -8.33
CA ALA A 129 9.74 8.11 -7.48
C ALA A 129 9.42 6.87 -8.31
N LEU A 130 8.66 7.02 -9.39
CA LEU A 130 8.31 5.91 -10.27
C LEU A 130 9.55 5.30 -10.94
N CYS A 131 10.49 6.12 -11.39
CA CYS A 131 11.74 5.63 -11.96
C CYS A 131 12.52 4.80 -10.96
N ALA A 132 12.65 5.28 -9.72
CA ALA A 132 13.36 4.56 -8.67
C ALA A 132 12.65 3.25 -8.28
N ILE A 133 11.34 3.26 -8.16
CA ILE A 133 10.53 2.07 -7.84
C ILE A 133 10.63 1.03 -8.95
N SER A 134 10.71 1.48 -10.21
CA SER A 134 10.74 0.60 -11.37
C SER A 134 12.11 -0.01 -11.66
N GLU A 135 13.16 0.43 -10.98
CA GLU A 135 14.46 -0.24 -11.05
C GLU A 135 14.33 -1.68 -10.53
N ARG A 136 14.98 -2.61 -11.24
CA ARG A 136 14.95 -4.02 -10.84
C ARG A 136 15.79 -4.25 -9.59
N GLY A 137 15.33 -5.16 -8.75
CA GLY A 137 15.97 -5.47 -7.48
C GLY A 137 15.59 -4.51 -6.39
N GLY A 138 16.24 -4.59 -5.26
CA GLY A 138 15.93 -3.79 -4.09
C GLY A 138 14.96 -4.49 -3.15
N GLU A 139 14.90 -3.98 -1.95
CA GLU A 139 14.24 -4.64 -0.82
C GLU A 139 12.74 -4.85 -1.03
N HIS A 140 12.07 -3.89 -1.66
CA HIS A 140 10.62 -3.93 -1.88
C HIS A 140 10.24 -4.09 -3.34
N SER A 141 11.19 -4.54 -4.18
CA SER A 141 10.93 -4.73 -5.59
C SER A 141 9.94 -5.87 -5.80
N GLN A 142 8.98 -5.63 -6.69
CA GLN A 142 8.06 -6.65 -7.15
C GLN A 142 8.59 -7.41 -8.36
N SER A 143 9.74 -7.01 -8.86
CA SER A 143 10.41 -7.74 -9.91
C SER A 143 11.02 -9.00 -9.33
N THR A 144 10.68 -10.13 -9.90
CA THR A 144 11.28 -11.39 -9.50
C THR A 144 12.40 -11.72 -10.46
N GLU A 145 13.59 -11.89 -9.93
CA GLU A 145 14.76 -12.28 -10.71
C GLU A 145 15.04 -13.77 -10.59
N HIS A 146 14.04 -14.48 -10.32
CA HIS A 146 14.21 -15.90 -10.00
C HIS A 146 14.11 -16.78 -11.20
#